data_46f648cd8908d3285c5ed465f7e58273
#
_entry.id   46f648cd8908d3285c5ed465f7e58273
#
_cell.length_a   1.000
_cell.length_b   1.000
_cell.length_c   1.000
_cell.angle_alpha   90.00
_cell.angle_beta   90.00
_cell.angle_gamma   90.00
#
_symmetry.space_group_name_H-M   'P 1'
#
loop_
_entity.id
_entity.type
_entity.pdbx_description
1 polymer ?
#
loop_
_entity_poly.entity_id
_entity_poly.type
_entity_poly.pdbx_seq_one_letter_code
_entity_poly.pdbx_strand_id
1 'polypeptide(L)'
;MKQSLFLKKCSKFCYVLFAVCGCLACTQNHKIEWPQVTNETKPWTRWWWEGNAVRTTDLDTVMRKYQEANLGGLEITPIYGIHGYEDRFKDFLSPEWVDLFLYTLQEAKQLGLGIDLANASGWPFGGPWVTPEDACKTVAYKTYQLKEGEQLGEPVRYKEEGFVRLAGHTPVKLADLKEPVSANADLQTLALDQVRYKKELPLIIVTANSDKGECLDLTSKIKPDGTLDWTAPQGDWTICALFQGHHGKMVERAGPGGEGDVIDHFSASAIDHYLSKFDEAFKGKDISYLRYYFNDSYEVDDARGESNWTPAFFEEFQKYRGYDLRQHLPALLGIDTPDKNARVLYDYRQTINDLLINHYSIRWQHWAAKQGKGIRNQAHGSPANILDLYAVSDVPEIEGRDLVSIKAAPSVAHTEGKKLSSSESATWLNEHFQSNLGDVKKALDLFFLGGVNPVSYTHLTLPTIR
;
A
#
# COMPACT_ATOMS: atom_id res chain seq x y z
N MET A 1 74.52 13.13 -28.63
CA MET A 1 74.75 13.54 -27.24
C MET A 1 73.77 14.61 -26.74
N LYS A 2 72.99 15.33 -27.58
CA LYS A 2 71.99 16.37 -27.10
C LYS A 2 70.66 15.82 -26.77
N GLN A 3 70.17 14.67 -27.28
CA GLN A 3 68.84 14.09 -26.94
C GLN A 3 68.75 13.41 -25.56
N SER A 4 69.88 12.88 -25.05
CA SER A 4 69.96 12.19 -23.76
C SER A 4 69.85 13.17 -22.56
N LEU A 5 70.24 14.44 -22.74
CA LEU A 5 70.14 15.45 -21.67
C LEU A 5 68.70 16.06 -21.52
N PHE A 6 67.97 16.10 -22.64
CA PHE A 6 66.59 16.61 -22.63
C PHE A 6 65.60 15.66 -21.90
N LEU A 7 65.76 14.36 -22.17
CA LEU A 7 64.93 13.32 -21.48
C LEU A 7 65.27 13.24 -20.00
N LYS A 8 66.49 13.45 -19.54
CA LYS A 8 66.77 13.49 -18.07
C LYS A 8 66.25 14.72 -17.36
N LYS A 9 66.11 15.87 -18.05
CA LYS A 9 65.54 17.09 -17.46
C LYS A 9 64.02 16.99 -17.39
N CYS A 10 63.32 16.43 -18.40
CA CYS A 10 61.87 16.17 -18.35
C CYS A 10 61.49 15.17 -17.28
N SER A 11 62.27 14.09 -17.10
CA SER A 11 62.04 13.09 -16.06
C SER A 11 62.10 13.71 -14.65
N LYS A 12 63.10 14.53 -14.36
CA LYS A 12 63.19 15.20 -13.04
C LYS A 12 62.07 16.20 -12.81
N PHE A 13 61.59 16.90 -13.85
CA PHE A 13 60.47 17.85 -13.73
C PHE A 13 59.15 17.12 -13.48
N CYS A 14 58.94 15.97 -14.14
CA CYS A 14 57.77 15.12 -13.86
C CYS A 14 57.75 14.54 -12.44
N TYR A 15 58.92 14.12 -11.91
CA TYR A 15 58.97 13.63 -10.51
C TYR A 15 58.72 14.71 -9.48
N VAL A 16 59.18 15.94 -9.73
CA VAL A 16 58.91 17.09 -8.85
C VAL A 16 57.41 17.49 -8.92
N LEU A 17 56.80 17.46 -10.11
CA LEU A 17 55.38 17.76 -10.27
C LEU A 17 54.52 16.68 -9.60
N PHE A 18 54.86 15.40 -9.70
CA PHE A 18 54.16 14.29 -9.03
C PHE A 18 54.33 14.36 -7.51
N ALA A 19 55.49 14.75 -7.01
CA ALA A 19 55.71 14.92 -5.57
C ALA A 19 54.94 16.13 -5.01
N VAL A 20 54.84 17.23 -5.74
CA VAL A 20 54.07 18.42 -5.34
C VAL A 20 52.56 18.13 -5.42
N CYS A 21 52.07 17.45 -6.44
CA CYS A 21 50.68 17.00 -6.51
C CYS A 21 50.31 15.99 -5.39
N GLY A 22 51.25 15.07 -5.08
CA GLY A 22 51.05 14.11 -3.98
C GLY A 22 50.99 14.80 -2.58
N CYS A 23 51.78 15.85 -2.37
CA CYS A 23 51.76 16.62 -1.11
C CYS A 23 50.50 17.54 -0.98
N LEU A 24 49.98 18.02 -2.11
CA LEU A 24 48.72 18.82 -2.08
C LEU A 24 47.47 17.96 -1.87
N ALA A 25 47.51 16.66 -2.22
CA ALA A 25 46.40 15.74 -1.96
C ALA A 25 46.33 15.28 -0.48
N CYS A 26 47.39 15.47 0.30
CA CYS A 26 47.45 15.02 1.70
C CYS A 26 47.17 16.11 2.74
N THR A 27 46.76 17.31 2.34
CA THR A 27 46.55 18.40 3.31
C THR A 27 45.11 18.84 3.49
N GLN A 28 44.13 18.07 3.00
CA GLN A 28 42.79 18.18 3.55
C GLN A 28 42.77 17.41 4.88
N ASN A 29 43.09 18.12 5.98
CA ASN A 29 42.70 17.71 7.31
C ASN A 29 41.15 17.69 7.35
N HIS A 30 40.56 16.61 6.86
CA HIS A 30 39.14 16.33 7.15
C HIS A 30 39.04 16.11 8.66
N LYS A 31 38.78 17.19 9.39
CA LYS A 31 38.32 17.05 10.76
C LYS A 31 37.10 16.12 10.68
N ILE A 32 37.15 15.04 11.41
CA ILE A 32 35.99 14.19 11.59
C ILE A 32 35.03 15.02 12.46
N GLU A 33 34.08 15.64 11.80
CA GLU A 33 33.02 16.40 12.47
C GLU A 33 31.72 15.60 12.35
N TRP A 34 30.85 15.74 13.35
CA TRP A 34 29.51 15.20 13.24
C TRP A 34 28.79 15.87 12.07
N PRO A 35 28.00 15.11 11.28
CA PRO A 35 27.18 15.69 10.22
C PRO A 35 26.28 16.80 10.78
N GLN A 36 26.03 17.83 9.97
CA GLN A 36 25.06 18.86 10.37
C GLN A 36 23.68 18.26 10.59
N VAL A 37 23.04 18.67 11.67
CA VAL A 37 21.66 18.26 11.96
C VAL A 37 20.73 18.98 10.99
N THR A 38 20.03 18.22 10.17
CA THR A 38 18.98 18.69 9.25
C THR A 38 17.61 18.24 9.75
N ASN A 39 16.55 18.75 9.17
CA ASN A 39 15.20 18.29 9.51
C ASN A 39 15.01 16.79 9.22
N GLU A 40 15.71 16.26 8.22
CA GLU A 40 15.65 14.83 7.85
C GLU A 40 16.36 13.93 8.87
N THR A 41 17.31 14.46 9.63
CA THR A 41 18.03 13.70 10.66
C THR A 41 17.46 13.85 12.05
N LYS A 42 16.40 14.67 12.21
CA LYS A 42 15.65 14.78 13.46
C LYS A 42 14.51 13.76 13.51
N PRO A 43 13.98 13.44 14.70
CA PRO A 43 12.78 12.64 14.83
C PRO A 43 11.58 13.31 14.12
N TRP A 44 10.72 12.49 13.55
CA TRP A 44 9.45 12.89 12.98
C TRP A 44 8.32 12.28 13.79
N THR A 45 7.09 12.82 13.65
CA THR A 45 5.91 12.20 14.23
C THR A 45 4.76 12.19 13.26
N ARG A 46 3.96 11.12 13.32
CA ARG A 46 2.64 11.10 12.72
C ARG A 46 1.75 12.02 13.52
N TRP A 47 1.01 12.85 12.80
CA TRP A 47 0.09 13.82 13.40
C TRP A 47 -1.33 13.48 13.00
N TRP A 48 -2.01 12.78 13.88
CA TRP A 48 -3.38 12.39 13.69
C TRP A 48 -4.31 13.61 13.71
N TRP A 49 -4.99 13.83 12.60
CA TRP A 49 -6.08 14.78 12.53
C TRP A 49 -7.39 14.04 12.77
N GLU A 50 -7.69 13.76 14.03
CA GLU A 50 -8.87 13.00 14.46
C GLU A 50 -10.16 13.78 14.17
N GLY A 51 -11.03 13.20 13.30
CA GLY A 51 -12.22 13.87 12.79
C GLY A 51 -11.93 15.12 11.95
N ASN A 52 -10.65 15.37 11.61
CA ASN A 52 -10.21 16.63 11.04
C ASN A 52 -10.67 17.86 11.89
N ALA A 53 -10.90 17.67 13.18
CA ALA A 53 -11.46 18.66 14.12
C ALA A 53 -10.42 19.68 14.57
N VAL A 54 -9.60 20.16 13.64
CA VAL A 54 -8.50 21.12 13.89
C VAL A 54 -8.94 22.55 13.58
N ARG A 55 -8.33 23.50 14.29
CA ARG A 55 -8.50 24.95 14.09
C ARG A 55 -7.11 25.58 13.99
N THR A 56 -7.00 26.71 13.33
CA THR A 56 -5.72 27.45 13.16
C THR A 56 -5.00 27.69 14.48
N THR A 57 -5.74 28.10 15.53
CA THR A 57 -5.20 28.31 16.88
C THR A 57 -4.61 27.05 17.51
N ASP A 58 -5.24 25.91 17.26
CA ASP A 58 -4.77 24.62 17.78
C ASP A 58 -3.53 24.17 17.01
N LEU A 59 -3.54 24.34 15.68
CA LEU A 59 -2.42 24.05 14.79
C LEU A 59 -1.17 24.85 15.20
N ASP A 60 -1.29 26.17 15.41
CA ASP A 60 -0.18 27.02 15.86
C ASP A 60 0.41 26.53 17.17
N THR A 61 -0.46 26.25 18.14
CA THR A 61 -0.03 25.85 19.48
C THR A 61 0.73 24.53 19.45
N VAL A 62 0.21 23.56 18.67
CA VAL A 62 0.78 22.22 18.61
C VAL A 62 2.08 22.22 17.80
N MET A 63 2.11 22.90 16.66
CA MET A 63 3.33 22.99 15.83
C MET A 63 4.49 23.67 16.55
N ARG A 64 4.22 24.73 17.35
CA ARG A 64 5.28 25.35 18.18
C ARG A 64 5.83 24.37 19.20
N LYS A 65 5.00 23.57 19.85
CA LYS A 65 5.45 22.53 20.79
C LYS A 65 6.30 21.47 20.10
N TYR A 66 5.96 21.08 18.87
CA TYR A 66 6.77 20.14 18.10
C TYR A 66 8.12 20.76 17.69
N GLN A 67 8.13 22.04 17.32
CA GLN A 67 9.37 22.76 17.06
C GLN A 67 10.25 22.87 18.32
N GLU A 68 9.65 23.23 19.48
CA GLU A 68 10.34 23.30 20.76
C GLU A 68 10.90 21.95 21.20
N ALA A 69 10.19 20.85 20.89
CA ALA A 69 10.66 19.47 21.07
C ALA A 69 11.74 19.05 20.07
N ASN A 70 12.17 19.95 19.17
CA ASN A 70 13.20 19.74 18.16
C ASN A 70 12.86 18.63 17.16
N LEU A 71 11.57 18.47 16.80
CA LEU A 71 11.17 17.58 15.69
C LEU A 71 11.61 18.15 14.35
N GLY A 72 11.86 17.25 13.38
CA GLY A 72 12.20 17.61 12.01
C GLY A 72 10.99 17.89 11.14
N GLY A 73 9.87 17.24 11.44
CA GLY A 73 8.63 17.41 10.69
C GLY A 73 7.50 16.51 11.17
N LEU A 74 6.39 16.62 10.45
CA LEU A 74 5.11 16.02 10.80
C LEU A 74 4.53 15.31 9.57
N GLU A 75 3.92 14.17 9.80
CA GLU A 75 3.09 13.47 8.83
C GLU A 75 1.62 13.67 9.20
N ILE A 76 0.90 14.39 8.36
CA ILE A 76 -0.53 14.62 8.58
C ILE A 76 -1.31 13.41 8.10
N THR A 77 -2.06 12.79 9.02
CA THR A 77 -2.90 11.63 8.74
C THR A 77 -4.32 11.89 9.27
N PRO A 78 -5.28 12.15 8.37
CA PRO A 78 -6.70 12.24 8.73
C PRO A 78 -7.23 10.86 9.14
N ILE A 79 -7.85 10.78 10.31
CA ILE A 79 -8.43 9.54 10.82
C ILE A 79 -9.65 9.78 11.72
N TYR A 80 -10.48 8.73 11.91
CA TYR A 80 -11.53 8.63 12.93
C TYR A 80 -12.35 9.91 13.15
N GLY A 81 -12.87 10.04 14.34
CA GLY A 81 -13.47 11.20 14.98
C GLY A 81 -13.21 11.16 16.47
N ILE A 82 -13.46 12.25 17.16
CA ILE A 82 -13.38 12.37 18.61
C ILE A 82 -14.78 12.55 19.15
N HIS A 83 -15.21 11.63 20.00
CA HIS A 83 -16.53 11.72 20.65
C HIS A 83 -16.68 13.03 21.42
N GLY A 84 -17.80 13.72 21.19
CA GLY A 84 -18.11 15.03 21.79
C GLY A 84 -17.52 16.23 21.05
N TYR A 85 -16.93 16.03 19.86
CA TYR A 85 -16.39 17.09 19.00
C TYR A 85 -16.92 17.00 17.56
N GLU A 86 -18.01 16.28 17.35
CA GLU A 86 -18.62 16.01 16.05
C GLU A 86 -19.01 17.30 15.32
N ASP A 87 -19.39 18.35 16.06
CA ASP A 87 -19.68 19.70 15.54
C ASP A 87 -18.48 20.40 14.88
N ARG A 88 -17.27 19.87 15.07
CA ARG A 88 -16.01 20.41 14.52
C ARG A 88 -15.45 19.58 13.40
N PHE A 89 -16.07 18.45 13.09
CA PHE A 89 -15.59 17.57 12.04
C PHE A 89 -15.59 18.28 10.69
N LYS A 90 -14.61 17.94 9.87
CA LYS A 90 -14.50 18.41 8.50
C LYS A 90 -14.27 17.24 7.57
N ASP A 91 -14.98 17.27 6.46
CA ASP A 91 -14.81 16.24 5.46
C ASP A 91 -13.43 16.34 4.80
N PHE A 92 -12.77 15.20 4.68
CA PHE A 92 -11.48 15.08 4.02
C PHE A 92 -11.54 15.62 2.59
N LEU A 93 -10.53 16.39 2.20
CA LEU A 93 -10.43 17.09 0.90
C LEU A 93 -11.54 18.12 0.62
N SER A 94 -12.42 18.43 1.58
CA SER A 94 -13.35 19.57 1.43
C SER A 94 -12.57 20.89 1.32
N PRO A 95 -13.17 21.95 0.77
CA PRO A 95 -12.52 23.27 0.70
C PRO A 95 -12.03 23.76 2.06
N GLU A 96 -12.79 23.54 3.13
CA GLU A 96 -12.41 23.92 4.49
C GLU A 96 -11.23 23.12 5.02
N TRP A 97 -11.20 21.82 4.75
CA TRP A 97 -10.06 20.97 5.08
C TRP A 97 -8.79 21.40 4.33
N VAL A 98 -8.93 21.68 3.04
CA VAL A 98 -7.81 22.16 2.20
C VAL A 98 -7.26 23.48 2.71
N ASP A 99 -8.12 24.42 3.10
CA ASP A 99 -7.65 25.71 3.63
C ASP A 99 -6.85 25.55 4.93
N LEU A 100 -7.27 24.64 5.83
CA LEU A 100 -6.51 24.31 7.04
C LEU A 100 -5.18 23.59 6.73
N PHE A 101 -5.17 22.72 5.74
CA PHE A 101 -3.94 22.08 5.28
C PHE A 101 -2.95 23.10 4.71
N LEU A 102 -3.40 24.02 3.87
CA LEU A 102 -2.57 25.09 3.33
C LEU A 102 -2.03 26.04 4.42
N TYR A 103 -2.86 26.37 5.40
CA TYR A 103 -2.44 27.11 6.57
C TYR A 103 -1.32 26.38 7.32
N THR A 104 -1.49 25.06 7.51
CA THR A 104 -0.47 24.22 8.16
C THR A 104 0.85 24.22 7.39
N LEU A 105 0.83 24.14 6.05
CA LEU A 105 2.03 24.22 5.22
C LEU A 105 2.75 25.56 5.41
N GLN A 106 2.00 26.67 5.47
CA GLN A 106 2.55 27.99 5.64
C GLN A 106 3.22 28.17 7.01
N GLU A 107 2.54 27.76 8.09
CA GLU A 107 3.08 27.86 9.45
C GLU A 107 4.27 26.90 9.65
N ALA A 108 4.20 25.68 9.13
CA ALA A 108 5.30 24.73 9.18
C ALA A 108 6.55 25.29 8.49
N LYS A 109 6.39 25.98 7.36
CA LYS A 109 7.49 26.66 6.66
C LYS A 109 8.14 27.72 7.53
N GLN A 110 7.37 28.52 8.27
CA GLN A 110 7.88 29.56 9.17
C GLN A 110 8.62 28.94 10.37
N LEU A 111 8.13 27.82 10.87
CA LEU A 111 8.71 27.08 12.00
C LEU A 111 9.87 26.16 11.60
N GLY A 112 10.11 25.98 10.30
CA GLY A 112 11.16 25.09 9.80
C GLY A 112 10.83 23.58 10.01
N LEU A 113 9.55 23.22 10.11
CA LEU A 113 9.09 21.82 10.21
C LEU A 113 8.76 21.28 8.82
N GLY A 114 9.26 20.12 8.45
CA GLY A 114 8.84 19.45 7.22
C GLY A 114 7.41 18.91 7.32
N ILE A 115 6.69 18.81 6.20
CA ILE A 115 5.34 18.24 6.15
C ILE A 115 5.26 17.15 5.09
N ASP A 116 4.75 15.99 5.49
CA ASP A 116 4.29 14.90 4.64
C ASP A 116 2.78 14.74 4.82
N LEU A 117 2.09 14.18 3.84
CA LEU A 117 0.63 14.00 3.86
C LEU A 117 0.27 12.56 3.53
N ALA A 118 -0.51 11.91 4.38
CA ALA A 118 -1.15 10.66 4.03
C ALA A 118 -2.06 10.85 2.79
N ASN A 119 -1.85 10.03 1.78
CA ASN A 119 -2.61 10.10 0.51
C ASN A 119 -3.96 9.37 0.63
N ALA A 120 -4.46 9.26 1.85
CA ALA A 120 -5.75 8.69 2.21
C ALA A 120 -6.24 9.31 3.52
N SER A 121 -7.52 9.11 3.84
CA SER A 121 -8.04 9.30 5.19
C SER A 121 -8.10 7.92 5.84
N GLY A 122 -7.15 7.61 6.72
CA GLY A 122 -6.89 6.22 7.14
C GLY A 122 -6.09 5.46 6.08
N TRP A 123 -6.29 4.15 5.95
CA TRP A 123 -5.60 3.27 4.99
C TRP A 123 -6.42 2.02 4.65
N PRO A 124 -6.12 1.28 3.54
CA PRO A 124 -5.37 1.71 2.36
C PRO A 124 -6.10 2.78 1.54
N PHE A 125 -5.61 3.09 0.32
CA PHE A 125 -6.25 4.06 -0.58
C PHE A 125 -7.70 3.70 -0.86
N GLY A 126 -8.60 4.64 -0.60
CA GLY A 126 -10.04 4.45 -0.76
C GLY A 126 -10.81 5.69 -0.32
N GLY A 127 -12.12 5.64 -0.41
CA GLY A 127 -12.97 6.75 0.01
C GLY A 127 -14.34 6.77 -0.66
N PRO A 128 -15.20 7.75 -0.35
CA PRO A 128 -16.58 7.80 -0.82
C PRO A 128 -16.74 8.02 -2.32
N TRP A 129 -15.66 8.42 -3.00
CA TRP A 129 -15.64 8.59 -4.45
C TRP A 129 -15.20 7.35 -5.22
N VAL A 130 -14.88 6.26 -4.52
CA VAL A 130 -14.55 4.98 -5.16
C VAL A 130 -15.83 4.30 -5.60
N THR A 131 -16.01 4.16 -6.91
CA THR A 131 -17.19 3.49 -7.47
C THR A 131 -17.04 1.96 -7.35
N PRO A 132 -18.14 1.18 -7.49
CA PRO A 132 -18.04 -0.28 -7.53
C PRO A 132 -17.11 -0.81 -8.62
N GLU A 133 -16.96 -0.09 -9.72
CA GLU A 133 -16.04 -0.42 -10.82
C GLU A 133 -14.59 -0.27 -10.40
N ASP A 134 -14.28 0.76 -9.62
CA ASP A 134 -12.93 1.09 -9.14
C ASP A 134 -12.57 0.40 -7.82
N ALA A 135 -13.53 -0.19 -7.13
CA ALA A 135 -13.31 -0.89 -5.86
C ALA A 135 -12.58 -2.22 -6.03
N CYS A 136 -11.82 -2.63 -5.02
CA CYS A 136 -11.08 -3.90 -5.02
C CYS A 136 -12.00 -5.13 -5.15
N LYS A 137 -11.49 -6.18 -5.80
CA LYS A 137 -12.26 -7.34 -6.22
C LYS A 137 -11.65 -8.65 -5.75
N THR A 138 -12.47 -9.69 -5.79
CA THR A 138 -12.05 -11.06 -5.53
C THR A 138 -12.64 -11.98 -6.60
N VAL A 139 -12.02 -13.14 -6.79
CA VAL A 139 -12.53 -14.19 -7.65
C VAL A 139 -12.95 -15.39 -6.82
N ALA A 140 -14.17 -15.88 -7.09
CA ALA A 140 -14.66 -17.14 -6.58
C ALA A 140 -14.77 -18.15 -7.74
N TYR A 141 -14.80 -19.43 -7.43
CA TYR A 141 -14.89 -20.46 -8.47
C TYR A 141 -15.73 -21.65 -8.03
N LYS A 142 -16.22 -22.37 -9.04
CA LYS A 142 -16.77 -23.73 -8.93
C LYS A 142 -16.18 -24.63 -9.99
N THR A 143 -16.08 -25.91 -9.67
CA THR A 143 -15.63 -26.94 -10.62
C THR A 143 -16.62 -28.09 -10.63
N TYR A 144 -16.80 -28.71 -11.81
CA TYR A 144 -17.68 -29.83 -12.02
C TYR A 144 -16.96 -30.87 -12.89
N GLN A 145 -17.33 -32.14 -12.72
CA GLN A 145 -16.81 -33.23 -13.53
C GLN A 145 -17.95 -33.82 -14.35
N LEU A 146 -17.74 -33.99 -15.65
CA LEU A 146 -18.69 -34.60 -16.57
C LEU A 146 -18.01 -35.68 -17.38
N LYS A 147 -18.72 -36.81 -17.58
CA LYS A 147 -18.30 -37.86 -18.50
C LYS A 147 -18.97 -37.70 -19.84
N GLU A 148 -18.47 -38.44 -20.83
CA GLU A 148 -19.08 -38.52 -22.16
C GLU A 148 -20.61 -38.70 -22.10
N GLY A 149 -21.32 -37.84 -22.82
CA GLY A 149 -22.77 -37.84 -22.92
C GLY A 149 -23.50 -37.17 -21.74
N GLU A 150 -22.81 -36.78 -20.70
CA GLU A 150 -23.44 -36.13 -19.54
C GLU A 150 -23.69 -34.61 -19.78
N GLN A 151 -24.71 -34.11 -19.12
CA GLN A 151 -25.03 -32.70 -18.99
C GLN A 151 -24.95 -32.29 -17.51
N LEU A 152 -24.60 -31.05 -17.24
CA LEU A 152 -24.57 -30.55 -15.88
C LEU A 152 -26.00 -30.44 -15.34
N GLY A 153 -26.29 -31.15 -14.25
CA GLY A 153 -27.61 -31.23 -13.65
C GLY A 153 -27.96 -30.07 -12.70
N GLU A 154 -27.06 -29.10 -12.50
CA GLU A 154 -27.27 -27.95 -11.66
C GLU A 154 -26.87 -26.64 -12.36
N PRO A 155 -27.45 -25.49 -11.98
CA PRO A 155 -27.08 -24.23 -12.60
C PRO A 155 -25.68 -23.79 -12.17
N VAL A 156 -24.94 -23.19 -13.13
CA VAL A 156 -23.64 -22.55 -12.92
C VAL A 156 -23.85 -21.20 -12.26
N ARG A 157 -23.93 -21.19 -10.94
CA ARG A 157 -24.14 -20.01 -10.11
C ARG A 157 -23.30 -20.09 -8.85
N TYR A 158 -22.87 -18.94 -8.35
CA TYR A 158 -22.16 -18.83 -7.07
C TYR A 158 -22.91 -17.87 -6.15
N LYS A 159 -23.31 -18.39 -5.00
CA LYS A 159 -23.88 -17.55 -3.92
C LYS A 159 -22.80 -17.33 -2.87
N GLU A 160 -22.49 -16.08 -2.70
CA GLU A 160 -21.61 -15.63 -1.64
C GLU A 160 -22.33 -15.71 -0.29
N GLU A 161 -21.71 -16.34 0.71
CA GLU A 161 -22.27 -16.36 2.06
C GLU A 161 -22.04 -15.02 2.76
N GLY A 162 -23.03 -14.60 3.57
CA GLY A 162 -22.90 -13.41 4.38
C GLY A 162 -21.95 -13.65 5.56
N PHE A 163 -21.10 -12.68 5.84
CA PHE A 163 -20.28 -12.68 7.05
C PHE A 163 -19.93 -11.25 7.49
N VAL A 164 -19.43 -11.14 8.71
CA VAL A 164 -18.92 -9.89 9.28
C VAL A 164 -17.42 -10.03 9.42
N ARG A 165 -16.68 -9.00 9.03
CA ARG A 165 -15.26 -8.93 9.33
C ARG A 165 -15.06 -8.76 10.84
N LEU A 166 -14.23 -9.62 11.42
CA LEU A 166 -13.70 -9.46 12.78
C LEU A 166 -12.21 -9.28 12.76
N ALA A 167 -11.70 -8.58 13.75
CA ALA A 167 -10.27 -8.56 14.01
C ALA A 167 -9.74 -9.99 14.18
N GLY A 168 -8.65 -10.34 13.47
CA GLY A 168 -8.08 -11.68 13.49
C GLY A 168 -8.56 -12.62 12.37
N HIS A 169 -9.22 -12.10 11.34
CA HIS A 169 -9.59 -12.82 10.10
C HIS A 169 -10.51 -14.03 10.28
N THR A 170 -11.22 -14.13 11.40
CA THR A 170 -12.19 -15.21 11.60
C THR A 170 -13.56 -14.79 11.06
N PRO A 171 -14.11 -15.46 10.03
CA PRO A 171 -15.43 -15.16 9.53
C PRO A 171 -16.49 -15.43 10.59
N VAL A 172 -17.39 -14.48 10.81
CA VAL A 172 -18.57 -14.65 11.64
C VAL A 172 -19.80 -14.56 10.77
N LYS A 173 -20.72 -15.51 10.92
CA LYS A 173 -22.00 -15.43 10.21
C LYS A 173 -22.84 -14.32 10.76
N LEU A 174 -23.48 -13.54 9.89
CA LEU A 174 -24.36 -12.45 10.31
C LEU A 174 -25.46 -12.92 11.30
N ALA A 175 -25.96 -14.14 11.12
CA ALA A 175 -26.96 -14.75 12.00
C ALA A 175 -26.44 -15.04 13.42
N ASP A 176 -25.13 -15.14 13.61
CA ASP A 176 -24.50 -15.43 14.90
C ASP A 176 -24.20 -14.17 15.71
N LEU A 177 -24.40 -12.97 15.13
CA LEU A 177 -24.25 -11.70 15.83
C LEU A 177 -25.38 -11.51 16.84
N LYS A 178 -25.06 -11.63 18.10
CA LYS A 178 -25.99 -11.44 19.22
C LYS A 178 -25.95 -10.03 19.82
N GLU A 179 -24.90 -9.28 19.51
CA GLU A 179 -24.63 -7.96 20.06
C GLU A 179 -24.24 -6.98 18.94
N PRO A 180 -24.30 -5.66 19.20
CA PRO A 180 -23.80 -4.67 18.23
C PRO A 180 -22.38 -4.95 17.79
N VAL A 181 -22.10 -4.73 16.51
CA VAL A 181 -20.75 -4.90 15.92
C VAL A 181 -19.75 -3.95 16.57
N SER A 182 -20.22 -2.77 16.99
CA SER A 182 -19.44 -1.79 17.74
C SER A 182 -20.15 -1.44 19.06
N ALA A 183 -19.39 -1.35 20.14
CA ALA A 183 -19.87 -0.86 21.42
C ALA A 183 -20.17 0.65 21.38
N ASN A 184 -19.61 1.40 20.43
CA ASN A 184 -19.91 2.79 20.18
C ASN A 184 -21.03 2.91 19.16
N ALA A 185 -22.17 3.50 19.57
CA ALA A 185 -23.33 3.67 18.70
C ALA A 185 -23.03 4.53 17.46
N ASP A 186 -22.14 5.49 17.58
CA ASP A 186 -21.77 6.39 16.47
C ASP A 186 -20.92 5.66 15.41
N LEU A 187 -20.18 4.63 15.82
CA LEU A 187 -19.39 3.78 14.92
C LEU A 187 -20.18 2.57 14.40
N GLN A 188 -21.39 2.32 14.91
CA GLN A 188 -22.18 1.15 14.55
C GLN A 188 -22.49 1.11 13.05
N THR A 189 -22.83 2.24 12.46
CA THR A 189 -23.16 2.33 11.04
C THR A 189 -21.92 1.99 10.19
N LEU A 190 -20.76 2.56 10.53
CA LEU A 190 -19.49 2.28 9.84
C LEU A 190 -19.07 0.80 9.99
N ALA A 191 -19.29 0.22 11.17
CA ALA A 191 -19.01 -1.19 11.39
C ALA A 191 -19.94 -2.10 10.57
N LEU A 192 -21.19 -1.70 10.32
CA LEU A 192 -22.11 -2.43 9.46
C LEU A 192 -21.70 -2.43 7.99
N ASP A 193 -20.99 -1.42 7.53
CA ASP A 193 -20.48 -1.37 6.15
C ASP A 193 -19.45 -2.47 5.86
N GLN A 194 -18.85 -3.04 6.89
CA GLN A 194 -17.97 -4.22 6.78
C GLN A 194 -18.74 -5.54 6.79
N VAL A 195 -20.06 -5.51 6.85
CA VAL A 195 -20.93 -6.69 6.79
C VAL A 195 -21.15 -7.08 5.34
N ARG A 196 -20.84 -8.32 5.02
CA ARG A 196 -21.12 -8.89 3.70
C ARG A 196 -22.43 -9.65 3.76
N TYR A 197 -23.33 -9.26 2.88
CA TYR A 197 -24.61 -9.92 2.72
C TYR A 197 -24.55 -11.01 1.67
N LYS A 198 -25.34 -12.05 1.89
CA LYS A 198 -25.52 -13.12 0.91
C LYS A 198 -25.98 -12.55 -0.43
N LYS A 199 -25.24 -12.81 -1.50
CA LYS A 199 -25.55 -12.36 -2.87
C LYS A 199 -25.07 -13.35 -3.90
N GLU A 200 -25.66 -13.30 -5.09
CA GLU A 200 -25.19 -14.03 -6.25
C GLU A 200 -24.09 -13.24 -6.95
N LEU A 201 -22.96 -13.89 -7.28
CA LEU A 201 -21.85 -13.25 -7.95
C LEU A 201 -21.98 -13.36 -9.48
N PRO A 202 -21.64 -12.28 -10.23
CA PRO A 202 -21.59 -12.33 -11.68
C PRO A 202 -20.57 -13.35 -12.19
N LEU A 203 -20.99 -14.11 -13.20
CA LEU A 203 -20.13 -15.06 -13.90
C LEU A 203 -19.11 -14.32 -14.75
N ILE A 204 -17.84 -14.71 -14.68
CA ILE A 204 -16.75 -14.21 -15.53
C ILE A 204 -16.60 -15.10 -16.77
N ILE A 205 -16.40 -16.39 -16.54
CA ILE A 205 -16.11 -17.37 -17.59
C ILE A 205 -16.49 -18.77 -17.15
N VAL A 206 -16.85 -19.61 -18.13
CA VAL A 206 -16.94 -21.06 -17.98
C VAL A 206 -16.07 -21.73 -19.02
N THR A 207 -15.12 -22.57 -18.59
CA THR A 207 -14.34 -23.40 -19.51
C THR A 207 -14.60 -24.87 -19.27
N ALA A 208 -14.58 -25.67 -20.34
CA ALA A 208 -14.54 -27.13 -20.27
C ALA A 208 -13.16 -27.61 -20.72
N ASN A 209 -12.52 -28.43 -19.90
CA ASN A 209 -11.16 -28.93 -20.13
C ASN A 209 -11.18 -30.44 -20.15
N SER A 210 -10.78 -31.04 -21.28
CA SER A 210 -10.76 -32.52 -21.43
C SER A 210 -9.49 -33.13 -20.84
N ASP A 211 -9.57 -34.43 -20.52
CA ASP A 211 -8.43 -35.27 -20.16
C ASP A 211 -7.37 -35.38 -21.28
N LYS A 212 -7.74 -35.03 -22.52
CA LYS A 212 -6.86 -34.99 -23.70
C LYS A 212 -6.21 -33.65 -23.96
N GLY A 213 -6.48 -32.63 -23.12
CA GLY A 213 -5.87 -31.31 -23.21
C GLY A 213 -6.65 -30.30 -24.10
N GLU A 214 -7.88 -30.61 -24.50
CA GLU A 214 -8.75 -29.65 -25.15
C GLU A 214 -9.32 -28.67 -24.13
N CYS A 215 -9.45 -27.39 -24.52
CA CYS A 215 -10.10 -26.36 -23.71
C CYS A 215 -11.13 -25.62 -24.54
N LEU A 216 -12.38 -25.59 -24.09
CA LEU A 216 -13.51 -24.94 -24.74
C LEU A 216 -14.05 -23.81 -23.85
N ASP A 217 -14.26 -22.64 -24.40
CA ASP A 217 -15.03 -21.58 -23.73
C ASP A 217 -16.53 -21.84 -23.91
N LEU A 218 -17.21 -22.10 -22.81
CA LEU A 218 -18.64 -22.37 -22.73
C LEU A 218 -19.46 -21.21 -22.16
N THR A 219 -18.87 -20.04 -21.97
CA THR A 219 -19.52 -18.89 -21.31
C THR A 219 -20.82 -18.51 -22.03
N SER A 220 -20.80 -18.50 -23.38
CA SER A 220 -21.98 -18.22 -24.19
C SER A 220 -23.06 -19.32 -24.18
N LYS A 221 -22.77 -20.49 -23.61
CA LYS A 221 -23.70 -21.60 -23.44
C LYS A 221 -24.47 -21.54 -22.12
N ILE A 222 -24.17 -20.58 -21.26
CA ILE A 222 -24.90 -20.37 -20.02
C ILE A 222 -26.17 -19.58 -20.31
N LYS A 223 -27.32 -20.17 -19.99
CA LYS A 223 -28.64 -19.53 -20.08
C LYS A 223 -28.86 -18.55 -18.92
N PRO A 224 -29.83 -17.63 -18.99
CA PRO A 224 -30.12 -16.68 -17.94
C PRO A 224 -30.48 -17.32 -16.58
N ASP A 225 -31.02 -18.54 -16.59
CA ASP A 225 -31.31 -19.31 -15.40
C ASP A 225 -30.08 -20.03 -14.80
N GLY A 226 -28.90 -19.89 -15.43
CA GLY A 226 -27.66 -20.53 -15.04
C GLY A 226 -27.44 -21.93 -15.65
N THR A 227 -28.40 -22.46 -16.41
CA THR A 227 -28.28 -23.79 -17.04
C THR A 227 -27.18 -23.77 -18.10
N LEU A 228 -26.26 -24.75 -18.06
CA LEU A 228 -25.26 -24.97 -19.11
C LEU A 228 -25.87 -25.79 -20.26
N ASP A 229 -26.08 -25.17 -21.40
CA ASP A 229 -26.60 -25.84 -22.61
C ASP A 229 -25.47 -26.50 -23.41
N TRP A 230 -24.95 -27.58 -22.85
CA TRP A 230 -23.82 -28.31 -23.41
C TRP A 230 -23.83 -29.75 -22.90
N THR A 231 -23.53 -30.69 -23.79
CA THR A 231 -23.35 -32.11 -23.50
C THR A 231 -21.87 -32.45 -23.69
N ALA A 232 -21.28 -33.12 -22.72
CA ALA A 232 -19.87 -33.48 -22.75
C ALA A 232 -19.58 -34.44 -23.92
N PRO A 233 -18.63 -34.07 -24.82
CA PRO A 233 -18.16 -34.99 -25.87
C PRO A 233 -17.40 -36.16 -25.28
N GLN A 234 -16.85 -37.02 -26.18
CA GLN A 234 -16.06 -38.18 -25.76
C GLN A 234 -14.91 -37.81 -24.84
N GLY A 235 -14.77 -38.51 -23.69
CA GLY A 235 -13.75 -38.35 -22.69
C GLY A 235 -14.29 -37.80 -21.36
N ASP A 236 -13.39 -37.55 -20.43
CA ASP A 236 -13.69 -36.93 -19.14
C ASP A 236 -13.42 -35.42 -19.22
N TRP A 237 -14.34 -34.65 -18.67
CA TRP A 237 -14.30 -33.18 -18.76
C TRP A 237 -14.37 -32.50 -17.39
N THR A 238 -13.46 -31.58 -17.15
CA THR A 238 -13.49 -30.68 -15.98
C THR A 238 -14.03 -29.32 -16.40
N ILE A 239 -15.17 -28.92 -15.82
CA ILE A 239 -15.75 -27.61 -16.01
C ILE A 239 -15.20 -26.68 -14.92
N CYS A 240 -14.66 -25.53 -15.30
CA CYS A 240 -14.21 -24.47 -14.40
C CYS A 240 -15.06 -23.23 -14.63
N ALA A 241 -15.71 -22.72 -13.60
CA ALA A 241 -16.50 -21.50 -13.63
C ALA A 241 -15.91 -20.49 -12.65
N LEU A 242 -15.59 -19.27 -13.12
CA LEU A 242 -15.11 -18.18 -12.29
C LEU A 242 -16.18 -17.09 -12.14
N PHE A 243 -16.25 -16.51 -10.95
CA PHE A 243 -17.21 -15.46 -10.58
C PHE A 243 -16.50 -14.28 -9.95
N GLN A 244 -16.87 -13.06 -10.36
CA GLN A 244 -16.28 -11.85 -9.79
C GLN A 244 -17.06 -11.42 -8.55
N GLY A 245 -16.35 -11.33 -7.43
CA GLY A 245 -16.85 -10.74 -6.20
C GLY A 245 -16.36 -9.30 -6.03
N HIS A 246 -17.17 -8.48 -5.40
CA HIS A 246 -16.71 -7.25 -4.77
C HIS A 246 -15.99 -7.65 -3.48
N HIS A 247 -14.72 -7.26 -3.31
CA HIS A 247 -13.97 -7.64 -2.11
C HIS A 247 -14.62 -7.05 -0.86
N GLY A 248 -15.04 -5.78 -0.92
CA GLY A 248 -15.72 -5.07 0.16
C GLY A 248 -14.79 -4.65 1.31
N LYS A 249 -13.48 -4.63 1.08
CA LYS A 249 -12.58 -3.94 1.99
C LYS A 249 -12.91 -2.47 1.96
N MET A 250 -13.13 -1.90 3.13
CA MET A 250 -13.29 -0.47 3.31
C MET A 250 -12.03 0.13 3.90
N VAL A 251 -11.87 1.43 3.72
CA VAL A 251 -10.80 2.19 4.36
C VAL A 251 -10.86 1.99 5.87
N GLU A 252 -9.75 1.61 6.46
CA GLU A 252 -9.64 1.47 7.90
C GLU A 252 -9.41 2.84 8.54
N ARG A 253 -10.10 3.07 9.65
CA ARG A 253 -9.90 4.26 10.48
C ARG A 253 -10.10 5.57 9.74
N ALA A 254 -10.91 5.57 8.69
CA ALA A 254 -11.22 6.77 7.94
C ALA A 254 -11.77 7.88 8.85
N GLY A 255 -11.32 9.11 8.60
CA GLY A 255 -11.93 10.31 9.14
C GLY A 255 -13.15 10.72 8.32
N PRO A 256 -13.93 11.71 8.78
CA PRO A 256 -15.09 12.20 8.05
C PRO A 256 -14.78 12.55 6.60
N GLY A 257 -15.66 12.14 5.68
CA GLY A 257 -15.47 12.33 4.23
C GLY A 257 -14.40 11.45 3.58
N GLY A 258 -13.86 10.49 4.31
CA GLY A 258 -12.89 9.51 3.80
C GLY A 258 -13.39 8.08 3.82
N GLU A 259 -14.59 7.83 4.34
CA GLU A 259 -15.19 6.50 4.45
C GLU A 259 -15.62 5.99 3.08
N GLY A 260 -15.31 4.75 2.77
CA GLY A 260 -15.69 4.13 1.51
C GLY A 260 -14.87 2.90 1.17
N ASP A 261 -15.14 2.36 -0.01
CA ASP A 261 -14.41 1.20 -0.51
C ASP A 261 -12.94 1.51 -0.79
N VAL A 262 -12.10 0.51 -0.59
CA VAL A 262 -10.70 0.51 -1.03
C VAL A 262 -10.64 0.29 -2.53
N ILE A 263 -9.74 1.00 -3.21
CA ILE A 263 -9.57 0.93 -4.66
C ILE A 263 -9.02 -0.43 -5.12
N ASP A 264 -9.28 -0.76 -6.38
CA ASP A 264 -8.60 -1.84 -7.08
C ASP A 264 -7.16 -1.43 -7.44
N HIS A 265 -6.20 -1.82 -6.60
CA HIS A 265 -4.78 -1.52 -6.81
C HIS A 265 -4.17 -2.21 -8.04
N PHE A 266 -4.89 -3.15 -8.65
CA PHE A 266 -4.47 -3.79 -9.90
C PHE A 266 -4.97 -3.06 -11.14
N SER A 267 -5.83 -2.05 -10.96
CA SER A 267 -6.43 -1.27 -12.03
C SER A 267 -5.78 0.12 -12.15
N ALA A 268 -5.12 0.37 -13.28
CA ALA A 268 -4.53 1.66 -13.56
C ALA A 268 -5.56 2.81 -13.59
N SER A 269 -6.77 2.56 -14.09
CA SER A 269 -7.85 3.56 -14.13
C SER A 269 -8.37 3.88 -12.73
N ALA A 270 -8.50 2.88 -11.85
CA ALA A 270 -8.94 3.12 -10.48
C ALA A 270 -7.96 4.02 -9.72
N ILE A 271 -6.65 3.79 -9.90
CA ILE A 271 -5.61 4.67 -9.34
C ILE A 271 -5.72 6.10 -9.89
N ASP A 272 -5.88 6.26 -11.20
CA ASP A 272 -6.00 7.60 -11.81
C ASP A 272 -7.24 8.34 -11.31
N HIS A 273 -8.40 7.67 -11.23
CA HIS A 273 -9.63 8.25 -10.70
C HIS A 273 -9.45 8.66 -9.23
N TYR A 274 -8.81 7.81 -8.44
CA TYR A 274 -8.53 8.10 -7.02
C TYR A 274 -7.66 9.36 -6.87
N LEU A 275 -6.52 9.39 -7.56
CA LEU A 275 -5.57 10.50 -7.46
C LEU A 275 -6.12 11.81 -8.04
N SER A 276 -7.05 11.74 -8.99
CA SER A 276 -7.71 12.91 -9.55
C SER A 276 -8.43 13.76 -8.51
N LYS A 277 -8.89 13.17 -7.39
CA LYS A 277 -9.52 13.90 -6.30
C LYS A 277 -8.58 14.83 -5.57
N PHE A 278 -7.34 14.43 -5.45
CA PHE A 278 -6.27 15.30 -4.91
C PHE A 278 -5.93 16.41 -5.91
N ASP A 279 -5.88 16.11 -7.21
CA ASP A 279 -5.69 17.13 -8.24
C ASP A 279 -6.82 18.17 -8.23
N GLU A 280 -8.07 17.74 -8.06
CA GLU A 280 -9.24 18.62 -7.93
C GLU A 280 -9.14 19.50 -6.67
N ALA A 281 -8.86 18.89 -5.50
CA ALA A 281 -8.78 19.57 -4.21
C ALA A 281 -7.65 20.61 -4.15
N PHE A 282 -6.50 20.30 -4.74
CA PHE A 282 -5.33 21.20 -4.72
C PHE A 282 -5.20 22.08 -5.96
N LYS A 283 -6.18 22.05 -6.87
CA LYS A 283 -6.14 22.84 -8.11
C LYS A 283 -5.93 24.35 -7.82
N GLY A 284 -4.84 24.90 -8.33
CA GLY A 284 -4.50 26.32 -8.16
C GLY A 284 -4.06 26.72 -6.74
N LYS A 285 -3.81 25.74 -5.86
CA LYS A 285 -3.31 25.95 -4.49
C LYS A 285 -1.79 25.78 -4.44
N ASP A 286 -1.14 26.54 -3.56
CA ASP A 286 0.30 26.37 -3.33
C ASP A 286 0.60 25.28 -2.29
N ILE A 287 0.93 24.10 -2.78
CA ILE A 287 1.39 22.98 -1.98
C ILE A 287 2.91 22.77 -2.09
N SER A 288 3.67 23.79 -2.52
CA SER A 288 5.11 23.65 -2.79
C SER A 288 5.91 23.16 -1.58
N TYR A 289 5.45 23.46 -0.37
CA TYR A 289 6.10 23.08 0.87
C TYR A 289 5.80 21.63 1.32
N LEU A 290 4.79 20.96 0.76
CA LEU A 290 4.59 19.50 0.94
C LEU A 290 5.78 18.75 0.32
N ARG A 291 6.36 17.77 1.04
CA ARG A 291 7.53 16.99 0.58
C ARG A 291 7.14 15.68 -0.07
N TYR A 292 6.44 14.83 0.69
CA TYR A 292 6.06 13.48 0.28
C TYR A 292 4.57 13.25 0.50
N TYR A 293 3.98 12.49 -0.42
CA TYR A 293 2.74 11.78 -0.15
C TYR A 293 3.06 10.45 0.52
N PHE A 294 2.30 10.11 1.53
CA PHE A 294 2.50 8.91 2.33
C PHE A 294 1.39 7.89 2.08
N ASN A 295 1.75 6.62 1.98
CA ASN A 295 0.85 5.49 2.11
C ASN A 295 1.27 4.65 3.30
N ASP A 296 0.31 4.37 4.16
CA ASP A 296 0.43 3.41 5.24
C ASP A 296 0.46 1.97 4.67
N SER A 297 0.32 0.94 5.48
CA SER A 297 0.37 -0.44 5.03
C SER A 297 -0.67 -0.76 3.94
N TYR A 298 -0.32 -1.75 3.11
CA TYR A 298 -1.24 -2.32 2.15
C TYR A 298 -2.08 -3.41 2.84
N GLU A 299 -3.23 -3.05 3.35
CA GLU A 299 -4.10 -3.97 4.08
C GLU A 299 -5.39 -4.26 3.30
N VAL A 300 -5.26 -4.66 2.03
CA VAL A 300 -6.40 -5.00 1.17
C VAL A 300 -6.78 -6.47 1.38
N ASP A 301 -7.08 -6.79 2.61
CA ASP A 301 -7.44 -8.12 3.08
C ASP A 301 -8.67 -8.09 3.98
N ASP A 302 -9.30 -9.23 4.15
CA ASP A 302 -10.36 -9.47 5.15
C ASP A 302 -10.41 -10.97 5.52
N ALA A 303 -11.49 -11.40 6.16
CA ALA A 303 -11.72 -12.79 6.52
C ALA A 303 -11.71 -13.78 5.34
N ARG A 304 -11.76 -13.30 4.10
CA ARG A 304 -11.61 -14.09 2.86
C ARG A 304 -10.18 -14.16 2.37
N GLY A 305 -9.30 -13.35 2.93
CA GLY A 305 -7.94 -13.13 2.46
C GLY A 305 -7.81 -11.85 1.63
N GLU A 306 -6.77 -11.78 0.86
CA GLU A 306 -6.39 -10.60 0.09
C GLU A 306 -7.24 -10.44 -1.17
N SER A 307 -7.37 -9.19 -1.65
CA SER A 307 -7.84 -8.91 -3.00
C SER A 307 -6.93 -9.62 -4.01
N ASN A 308 -7.51 -10.34 -4.95
CA ASN A 308 -6.77 -11.22 -5.84
C ASN A 308 -7.24 -11.17 -7.30
N TRP A 309 -8.07 -10.21 -7.66
CA TRP A 309 -8.68 -10.12 -8.98
C TRP A 309 -8.89 -8.67 -9.42
N THR A 310 -8.82 -8.48 -10.74
CA THR A 310 -9.27 -7.28 -11.44
C THR A 310 -9.96 -7.69 -12.75
N PRO A 311 -10.92 -6.93 -13.27
CA PRO A 311 -11.61 -7.29 -14.52
C PRO A 311 -10.69 -7.53 -15.71
N ALA A 312 -9.58 -6.79 -15.81
CA ALA A 312 -8.60 -6.93 -16.88
C ALA A 312 -7.56 -8.05 -16.65
N PHE A 313 -7.76 -8.91 -15.65
CA PHE A 313 -6.72 -9.85 -15.21
C PHE A 313 -6.25 -10.80 -16.31
N PHE A 314 -7.14 -11.34 -17.13
CA PHE A 314 -6.77 -12.27 -18.21
C PHE A 314 -5.91 -11.61 -19.28
N GLU A 315 -6.25 -10.38 -19.66
CA GLU A 315 -5.54 -9.60 -20.67
C GLU A 315 -4.15 -9.21 -20.15
N GLU A 316 -4.05 -8.75 -18.92
CA GLU A 316 -2.78 -8.41 -18.28
C GLU A 316 -1.92 -9.66 -18.05
N PHE A 317 -2.52 -10.77 -17.63
CA PHE A 317 -1.81 -12.04 -17.50
C PHE A 317 -1.20 -12.47 -18.84
N GLN A 318 -1.97 -12.46 -19.91
CA GLN A 318 -1.47 -12.80 -21.24
C GLN A 318 -0.35 -11.88 -21.70
N LYS A 319 -0.47 -10.60 -21.43
CA LYS A 319 0.57 -9.59 -21.73
C LYS A 319 1.88 -9.87 -20.99
N TYR A 320 1.82 -10.19 -19.70
CA TYR A 320 3.02 -10.41 -18.87
C TYR A 320 3.57 -11.83 -18.98
N ARG A 321 2.73 -12.86 -19.14
CA ARG A 321 3.14 -14.28 -19.12
C ARG A 321 3.25 -14.89 -20.52
N GLY A 322 2.65 -14.29 -21.54
CA GLY A 322 2.75 -14.75 -22.93
C GLY A 322 1.81 -15.89 -23.30
N TYR A 323 0.88 -16.27 -22.42
CA TYR A 323 -0.12 -17.30 -22.69
C TYR A 323 -1.47 -16.95 -22.03
N ASP A 324 -2.56 -17.57 -22.53
CA ASP A 324 -3.90 -17.31 -22.03
C ASP A 324 -4.24 -18.19 -20.83
N LEU A 325 -4.40 -17.53 -19.64
CA LEU A 325 -4.75 -18.21 -18.40
C LEU A 325 -6.07 -18.98 -18.47
N ARG A 326 -7.02 -18.56 -19.33
CA ARG A 326 -8.32 -19.24 -19.51
C ARG A 326 -8.15 -20.70 -19.89
N GLN A 327 -7.07 -21.02 -20.63
CA GLN A 327 -6.75 -22.40 -21.05
C GLN A 327 -6.12 -23.25 -19.93
N HIS A 328 -5.81 -22.64 -18.79
CA HIS A 328 -5.08 -23.27 -17.68
C HIS A 328 -5.81 -23.16 -16.35
N LEU A 329 -7.14 -22.92 -16.36
CA LEU A 329 -7.92 -22.79 -15.14
C LEU A 329 -7.86 -24.04 -14.25
N PRO A 330 -7.88 -25.29 -14.76
CA PRO A 330 -7.68 -26.46 -13.91
C PRO A 330 -6.37 -26.43 -13.13
N ALA A 331 -5.28 -25.98 -13.77
CA ALA A 331 -3.98 -25.86 -13.11
C ALA A 331 -3.98 -24.75 -12.06
N LEU A 332 -4.56 -23.58 -12.36
CA LEU A 332 -4.72 -22.49 -11.37
C LEU A 332 -5.49 -22.94 -10.14
N LEU A 333 -6.52 -23.77 -10.34
CA LEU A 333 -7.39 -24.28 -9.27
C LEU A 333 -6.84 -25.55 -8.59
N GLY A 334 -5.63 -25.98 -8.92
CA GLY A 334 -4.96 -27.12 -8.27
C GLY A 334 -5.44 -28.50 -8.72
N ILE A 335 -6.12 -28.59 -9.87
CA ILE A 335 -6.77 -29.82 -10.35
C ILE A 335 -5.91 -30.58 -11.37
N ASP A 336 -4.93 -29.93 -11.99
CA ASP A 336 -4.00 -30.51 -12.96
C ASP A 336 -2.82 -31.20 -12.23
N THR A 337 -1.74 -31.52 -12.93
CA THR A 337 -0.54 -32.11 -12.33
C THR A 337 0.13 -31.13 -11.34
N PRO A 338 0.74 -31.61 -10.25
CA PRO A 338 1.36 -30.73 -9.24
C PRO A 338 2.38 -29.75 -9.82
N ASP A 339 3.19 -30.13 -10.81
CA ASP A 339 4.15 -29.24 -11.46
C ASP A 339 3.45 -28.12 -12.24
N LYS A 340 2.43 -28.44 -13.02
CA LYS A 340 1.68 -27.47 -13.79
C LYS A 340 0.89 -26.51 -12.89
N ASN A 341 0.27 -27.05 -11.82
CA ASN A 341 -0.42 -26.26 -10.80
C ASN A 341 0.52 -25.22 -10.18
N ALA A 342 1.72 -25.65 -9.76
CA ALA A 342 2.70 -24.75 -9.15
C ALA A 342 3.17 -23.65 -10.10
N ARG A 343 3.41 -23.95 -11.38
CA ARG A 343 3.84 -22.99 -12.40
C ARG A 343 2.77 -21.95 -12.69
N VAL A 344 1.53 -22.39 -12.94
CA VAL A 344 0.42 -21.49 -13.24
C VAL A 344 0.08 -20.60 -12.05
N LEU A 345 0.10 -21.15 -10.84
CA LEU A 345 -0.10 -20.37 -9.61
C LEU A 345 1.04 -19.35 -9.39
N TYR A 346 2.29 -19.72 -9.69
CA TYR A 346 3.42 -18.79 -9.64
C TYR A 346 3.20 -17.64 -10.62
N ASP A 347 2.85 -17.92 -11.88
CA ASP A 347 2.61 -16.90 -12.90
C ASP A 347 1.42 -16.00 -12.55
N TYR A 348 0.37 -16.55 -11.92
CA TYR A 348 -0.76 -15.80 -11.40
C TYR A 348 -0.31 -14.79 -10.33
N ARG A 349 0.43 -15.25 -9.33
CA ARG A 349 0.96 -14.41 -8.25
C ARG A 349 1.96 -13.37 -8.77
N GLN A 350 2.81 -13.78 -9.71
CA GLN A 350 3.75 -12.87 -10.34
C GLN A 350 3.03 -11.80 -11.17
N THR A 351 1.88 -12.10 -11.76
CA THR A 351 1.05 -11.11 -12.45
C THR A 351 0.48 -10.09 -11.46
N ILE A 352 -0.01 -10.53 -10.30
CA ILE A 352 -0.44 -9.63 -9.22
C ILE A 352 0.70 -8.69 -8.80
N ASN A 353 1.92 -9.23 -8.62
CA ASN A 353 3.11 -8.44 -8.32
C ASN A 353 3.35 -7.37 -9.40
N ASP A 354 3.33 -7.75 -10.67
CA ASP A 354 3.57 -6.81 -11.78
C ASP A 354 2.50 -5.72 -11.86
N LEU A 355 1.23 -6.05 -11.56
CA LEU A 355 0.14 -5.09 -11.51
C LEU A 355 0.32 -4.10 -10.36
N LEU A 356 0.67 -4.56 -9.16
CA LEU A 356 0.94 -3.68 -8.01
C LEU A 356 2.12 -2.74 -8.28
N ILE A 357 3.16 -3.21 -8.94
CA ILE A 357 4.29 -2.36 -9.29
C ILE A 357 3.88 -1.33 -10.35
N ASN A 358 3.32 -1.79 -11.49
CA ASN A 358 3.13 -0.96 -12.68
C ASN A 358 1.85 -0.12 -12.64
N HIS A 359 0.75 -0.66 -12.10
CA HIS A 359 -0.54 0.03 -12.08
C HIS A 359 -0.74 0.87 -10.83
N TYR A 360 -0.12 0.50 -9.70
CA TYR A 360 -0.23 1.27 -8.46
C TYR A 360 1.06 2.06 -8.16
N SER A 361 2.15 1.41 -7.77
CA SER A 361 3.29 2.10 -7.15
C SER A 361 3.99 3.07 -8.11
N ILE A 362 4.33 2.63 -9.33
CA ILE A 362 4.96 3.47 -10.35
C ILE A 362 4.02 4.61 -10.78
N ARG A 363 2.72 4.32 -10.92
CA ARG A 363 1.74 5.31 -11.34
C ARG A 363 1.55 6.39 -10.30
N TRP A 364 1.46 6.01 -9.03
CA TRP A 364 1.40 6.94 -7.91
C TRP A 364 2.68 7.78 -7.80
N GLN A 365 3.85 7.15 -7.90
CA GLN A 365 5.12 7.87 -7.88
C GLN A 365 5.21 8.90 -9.03
N HIS A 366 4.84 8.51 -10.25
CA HIS A 366 4.84 9.43 -11.39
C HIS A 366 3.84 10.59 -11.22
N TRP A 367 2.68 10.33 -10.61
CA TRP A 367 1.70 11.38 -10.30
C TRP A 367 2.27 12.38 -9.28
N ALA A 368 2.88 11.92 -8.20
CA ALA A 368 3.53 12.77 -7.21
C ALA A 368 4.69 13.58 -7.82
N ALA A 369 5.53 12.92 -8.63
CA ALA A 369 6.67 13.57 -9.29
C ALA A 369 6.26 14.70 -10.23
N LYS A 370 5.12 14.61 -10.93
CA LYS A 370 4.58 15.71 -11.76
C LYS A 370 4.27 16.98 -10.94
N GLN A 371 4.02 16.82 -9.65
CA GLN A 371 3.78 17.93 -8.71
C GLN A 371 5.06 18.34 -7.98
N GLY A 372 6.22 17.77 -8.33
CA GLY A 372 7.50 18.01 -7.65
C GLY A 372 7.55 17.39 -6.25
N LYS A 373 6.77 16.33 -5.99
CA LYS A 373 6.71 15.60 -4.73
C LYS A 373 7.26 14.19 -4.90
N GLY A 374 7.69 13.60 -3.79
CA GLY A 374 7.99 12.18 -3.76
C GLY A 374 6.89 11.36 -3.08
N ILE A 375 7.09 10.04 -3.04
CA ILE A 375 6.26 9.13 -2.28
C ILE A 375 7.04 8.45 -1.16
N ARG A 376 6.40 8.30 -0.02
CA ARG A 376 6.84 7.49 1.11
C ARG A 376 5.84 6.37 1.31
N ASN A 377 6.29 5.13 1.33
CA ASN A 377 5.41 3.98 1.22
C ASN A 377 5.79 2.87 2.19
N GLN A 378 4.82 2.45 2.99
CA GLN A 378 4.84 1.19 3.70
C GLN A 378 4.22 0.12 2.80
N ALA A 379 5.04 -0.68 2.14
CA ALA A 379 4.55 -1.66 1.19
C ALA A 379 4.19 -3.02 1.84
N HIS A 380 4.34 -3.16 3.15
CA HIS A 380 4.04 -4.42 3.84
C HIS A 380 2.53 -4.75 3.79
N GLY A 381 2.20 -6.03 3.95
CA GLY A 381 0.84 -6.53 3.76
C GLY A 381 0.43 -6.75 2.30
N SER A 382 1.25 -6.34 1.32
CA SER A 382 0.94 -6.54 -0.09
C SER A 382 1.25 -7.97 -0.57
N PRO A 383 0.46 -8.54 -1.50
CA PRO A 383 0.72 -9.85 -2.11
C PRO A 383 1.79 -9.77 -3.21
N ALA A 384 2.86 -9.02 -2.99
CA ALA A 384 3.91 -8.75 -3.96
C ALA A 384 5.30 -8.87 -3.33
N ASN A 385 6.35 -8.82 -4.16
CA ASN A 385 7.71 -8.67 -3.68
C ASN A 385 7.90 -7.29 -3.07
N ILE A 386 7.97 -7.21 -1.77
CA ILE A 386 8.09 -5.95 -1.02
C ILE A 386 9.34 -5.16 -1.41
N LEU A 387 10.43 -5.83 -1.80
CA LEU A 387 11.66 -5.15 -2.20
C LEU A 387 11.48 -4.37 -3.50
N ASP A 388 10.73 -4.93 -4.47
CA ASP A 388 10.42 -4.25 -5.72
C ASP A 388 9.52 -3.02 -5.50
N LEU A 389 8.55 -3.12 -4.59
CA LEU A 389 7.69 -2.00 -4.20
C LEU A 389 8.49 -0.89 -3.50
N TYR A 390 9.42 -1.24 -2.63
CA TYR A 390 10.33 -0.28 -2.01
C TYR A 390 11.29 0.37 -3.00
N ALA A 391 11.70 -0.35 -4.05
CA ALA A 391 12.55 0.21 -5.09
C ALA A 391 11.88 1.35 -5.86
N VAL A 392 10.57 1.31 -6.03
CA VAL A 392 9.77 2.41 -6.64
C VAL A 392 9.63 3.60 -5.71
N SER A 393 9.55 3.39 -4.39
CA SER A 393 9.28 4.44 -3.41
C SER A 393 10.47 5.39 -3.28
N ASP A 394 10.24 6.72 -3.22
CA ASP A 394 11.33 7.69 -2.97
C ASP A 394 11.89 7.53 -1.56
N VAL A 395 11.00 7.27 -0.60
CA VAL A 395 11.35 6.89 0.78
C VAL A 395 10.65 5.57 1.11
N PRO A 396 11.36 4.43 1.09
CA PRO A 396 10.82 3.17 1.60
C PRO A 396 10.65 3.27 3.11
N GLU A 397 9.48 2.88 3.59
CA GLU A 397 9.17 2.88 5.02
C GLU A 397 8.85 1.47 5.51
N ILE A 398 9.33 1.13 6.69
CA ILE A 398 9.11 -0.18 7.29
C ILE A 398 8.39 -0.07 8.62
N GLU A 399 7.51 -1.00 8.88
CA GLU A 399 7.03 -1.40 10.19
C GLU A 399 7.53 -2.82 10.47
N GLY A 400 7.92 -3.13 11.69
CA GLY A 400 8.38 -4.47 12.01
C GLY A 400 8.84 -4.63 13.45
N ARG A 401 9.02 -5.89 13.87
CA ARG A 401 9.43 -6.25 15.23
C ARG A 401 10.73 -7.06 15.29
N ASP A 402 11.18 -7.56 14.18
CA ASP A 402 12.42 -8.34 14.06
C ASP A 402 13.38 -7.72 13.04
N LEU A 403 14.67 -8.02 13.18
CA LEU A 403 15.71 -7.40 12.38
C LEU A 403 15.61 -7.74 10.89
N VAL A 404 15.05 -8.90 10.52
CA VAL A 404 14.96 -9.31 9.10
C VAL A 404 13.90 -8.46 8.40
N SER A 405 12.71 -8.35 8.98
CA SER A 405 11.65 -7.50 8.45
C SER A 405 12.08 -6.02 8.41
N ILE A 406 12.67 -5.51 9.51
CA ILE A 406 13.16 -4.12 9.58
C ILE A 406 14.17 -3.81 8.47
N LYS A 407 15.01 -4.76 8.08
CA LYS A 407 16.02 -4.56 7.04
C LYS A 407 15.48 -4.45 5.61
N ALA A 408 14.24 -4.81 5.35
CA ALA A 408 13.71 -4.82 3.98
C ALA A 408 13.81 -3.43 3.32
N ALA A 409 13.23 -2.39 3.92
CA ALA A 409 13.26 -1.04 3.38
C ALA A 409 14.69 -0.43 3.34
N PRO A 410 15.49 -0.46 4.44
CA PRO A 410 16.87 0.03 4.39
C PRO A 410 17.78 -0.69 3.40
N SER A 411 17.59 -2.00 3.19
CA SER A 411 18.40 -2.74 2.21
C SER A 411 18.15 -2.23 0.79
N VAL A 412 16.90 -2.00 0.44
CA VAL A 412 16.55 -1.41 -0.86
C VAL A 412 17.06 0.03 -0.97
N ALA A 413 16.86 0.84 0.08
CA ALA A 413 17.39 2.20 0.07
C ALA A 413 18.90 2.21 -0.18
N HIS A 414 19.63 1.30 0.43
CA HIS A 414 21.08 1.17 0.26
C HIS A 414 21.46 0.73 -1.16
N THR A 415 20.82 -0.30 -1.72
CA THR A 415 21.15 -0.81 -3.07
C THR A 415 20.75 0.15 -4.18
N GLU A 416 19.67 0.91 -4.01
CA GLU A 416 19.17 1.91 -4.96
C GLU A 416 19.79 3.31 -4.74
N GLY A 417 20.70 3.47 -3.79
CA GLY A 417 21.35 4.75 -3.50
C GLY A 417 20.40 5.82 -2.93
N LYS A 418 19.28 5.42 -2.31
CA LYS A 418 18.34 6.33 -1.66
C LYS A 418 18.92 6.80 -0.34
N LYS A 419 18.71 8.09 -0.02
CA LYS A 419 19.25 8.70 1.20
C LYS A 419 18.47 8.35 2.45
N LEU A 420 17.17 8.13 2.30
CA LEU A 420 16.24 7.95 3.40
C LEU A 420 15.59 6.57 3.35
N SER A 421 15.46 5.95 4.52
CA SER A 421 14.61 4.81 4.79
C SER A 421 13.96 5.03 6.13
N SER A 422 12.65 5.27 6.14
CA SER A 422 11.91 5.58 7.35
C SER A 422 11.28 4.36 8.00
N SER A 423 10.78 4.55 9.20
CA SER A 423 10.02 3.53 9.90
C SER A 423 8.86 4.12 10.68
N GLU A 424 7.74 3.42 10.67
CA GLU A 424 6.75 3.52 11.72
C GLU A 424 7.28 2.78 12.94
N SER A 425 7.40 3.48 14.06
CA SER A 425 8.07 2.91 15.23
C SER A 425 7.29 3.16 16.50
N ALA A 426 7.34 2.18 17.41
CA ALA A 426 6.73 2.21 18.73
C ALA A 426 5.19 2.19 18.77
N THR A 427 4.51 1.92 17.66
CA THR A 427 3.05 1.91 17.56
C THR A 427 2.41 0.75 18.34
N TRP A 428 3.08 -0.38 18.40
CA TRP A 428 2.60 -1.67 18.92
C TRP A 428 3.26 -2.08 20.24
N LEU A 429 3.95 -1.16 20.91
CA LEU A 429 4.60 -1.46 22.19
C LEU A 429 3.55 -1.57 23.29
N ASN A 430 3.45 -2.73 23.89
CA ASN A 430 2.63 -3.08 25.04
C ASN A 430 1.27 -2.37 25.10
N GLU A 431 0.21 -3.09 25.25
CA GLU A 431 -1.13 -2.53 25.37
C GLU A 431 -1.33 -1.72 26.65
N HIS A 432 -2.37 -0.90 26.69
CA HIS A 432 -2.85 -0.19 27.88
C HIS A 432 -1.80 0.69 28.56
N PHE A 433 -1.01 1.43 27.76
CA PHE A 433 -0.01 2.40 28.28
C PHE A 433 1.06 1.79 29.19
N GLN A 434 1.43 0.55 28.97
CA GLN A 434 2.43 -0.15 29.78
C GLN A 434 3.87 0.08 29.33
N SER A 435 4.10 0.75 28.19
CA SER A 435 5.44 1.05 27.71
C SER A 435 6.02 2.29 28.37
N ASN A 436 7.32 2.25 28.63
CA ASN A 436 8.09 3.39 29.09
C ASN A 436 9.13 3.81 28.04
N LEU A 437 9.82 4.94 28.25
CA LEU A 437 10.82 5.43 27.29
C LEU A 437 12.00 4.48 27.07
N GLY A 438 12.32 3.62 28.05
CA GLY A 438 13.33 2.59 27.89
C GLY A 438 12.92 1.51 26.91
N ASP A 439 11.63 1.11 26.90
CA ASP A 439 11.09 0.16 25.94
C ASP A 439 11.11 0.75 24.52
N VAL A 440 10.69 2.01 24.37
CA VAL A 440 10.76 2.75 23.12
C VAL A 440 12.18 2.81 22.59
N LYS A 441 13.14 3.21 23.46
CA LYS A 441 14.55 3.28 23.06
C LYS A 441 15.08 1.92 22.59
N LYS A 442 14.76 0.84 23.31
CA LYS A 442 15.19 -0.51 22.95
C LYS A 442 14.65 -0.93 21.58
N ALA A 443 13.39 -0.60 21.27
CA ALA A 443 12.83 -0.86 19.96
C ALA A 443 13.54 -0.04 18.88
N LEU A 444 13.76 1.25 19.11
CA LEU A 444 14.45 2.14 18.16
C LEU A 444 15.89 1.74 17.88
N ASP A 445 16.62 1.24 18.87
CA ASP A 445 17.98 0.73 18.69
C ASP A 445 18.00 -0.38 17.62
N LEU A 446 16.94 -1.21 17.56
CA LEU A 446 16.82 -2.26 16.56
C LEU A 446 16.58 -1.68 15.16
N PHE A 447 15.74 -0.65 15.02
CA PHE A 447 15.52 0.04 13.75
C PHE A 447 16.80 0.71 13.23
N PHE A 448 17.54 1.41 14.10
CA PHE A 448 18.82 2.02 13.73
C PHE A 448 19.86 0.96 13.35
N LEU A 449 19.92 -0.16 14.06
CA LEU A 449 20.78 -1.28 13.73
C LEU A 449 20.40 -1.89 12.36
N GLY A 450 19.11 -1.88 12.03
CA GLY A 450 18.58 -2.30 10.73
C GLY A 450 18.94 -1.39 9.57
N GLY A 451 19.31 -0.12 9.83
CA GLY A 451 19.69 0.86 8.84
C GLY A 451 18.65 1.97 8.59
N VAL A 452 17.58 2.01 9.37
CA VAL A 452 16.61 3.12 9.35
C VAL A 452 17.31 4.40 9.80
N ASN A 453 17.07 5.51 9.10
CA ASN A 453 17.68 6.79 9.42
C ASN A 453 16.69 7.89 9.83
N PRO A 454 15.55 8.17 9.16
CA PRO A 454 14.47 8.90 9.79
C PRO A 454 13.53 7.93 10.52
N VAL A 455 13.15 8.30 11.74
CA VAL A 455 12.19 7.56 12.55
C VAL A 455 10.92 8.39 12.67
N SER A 456 9.79 7.86 12.24
CA SER A 456 8.48 8.42 12.50
C SER A 456 7.86 7.72 13.71
N TYR A 457 7.56 8.50 14.74
CA TYR A 457 6.87 8.00 15.92
C TYR A 457 5.36 8.08 15.69
N THR A 458 4.68 6.96 15.79
CA THR A 458 3.25 6.95 15.54
C THR A 458 2.45 7.26 16.79
N HIS A 459 2.84 6.75 17.95
CA HIS A 459 2.13 6.97 19.20
C HIS A 459 3.05 6.79 20.42
N LEU A 460 3.50 7.88 20.97
CA LEU A 460 3.83 7.93 22.38
C LEU A 460 2.60 8.50 23.12
N THR A 461 1.64 7.67 23.41
CA THR A 461 0.74 7.96 24.52
C THR A 461 1.52 7.75 25.81
N LEU A 462 2.36 8.73 26.13
CA LEU A 462 2.85 8.84 27.48
C LEU A 462 1.63 9.03 28.38
N PRO A 463 1.55 8.32 29.52
CA PRO A 463 0.51 8.61 30.49
C PRO A 463 0.60 10.11 30.79
N THR A 464 -0.46 10.84 30.47
CA THR A 464 -0.60 12.21 30.92
C THR A 464 -0.58 12.15 32.43
N ILE A 465 0.55 12.53 33.02
CA ILE A 465 0.60 12.80 34.44
C ILE A 465 -0.35 13.98 34.64
N ARG A 466 -1.49 13.70 35.25
CA ARG A 466 -2.42 14.71 35.75
C ARG A 466 -1.80 15.46 36.93
#